data_86d20de6927fc9ba2b25512bbcb54e3f
#
_entry.id   86d20de6927fc9ba2b25512bbcb54e3f
#
_cell.length_a   1.000
_cell.length_b   1.000
_cell.length_c   1.000
_cell.angle_alpha   90.00
_cell.angle_beta   90.00
_cell.angle_gamma   90.00
#
_symmetry.space_group_name_H-M   'P 1'
#
loop_
_entity.id
_entity.type
_entity.pdbx_description
1 polymer ?
#
loop_
_entity_poly.entity_id
_entity_poly.type
_entity_poly.pdbx_seq_one_letter_code
_entity_poly.pdbx_strand_id
1 'polypeptide(L)'
;LASSAASDVYKRQFINRLAKRKATVTGNRPGVTKAQQIIRVDKDFELFDTPGVLWPKFDDLNVARNIALIGSIKQDILPLDELFIYAVNYLETHYANIVCNRYNIIIDLNTDWVEKAYDDIAKNRKIKPVRGYTDYDRVMEVFFNDIFDGNMGKITWELPNGTL
;
A
#
# COMPACT_ATOMS: atom_id res chain seq x y z
N LEU A 1 -0.85 -6.68 -14.65
CA LEU A 1 -0.04 -6.75 -13.43
C LEU A 1 0.23 -5.33 -12.99
N ALA A 2 -0.53 -4.86 -12.01
CA ALA A 2 -0.24 -3.58 -11.37
C ALA A 2 1.07 -3.72 -10.61
N SER A 3 2.04 -2.88 -10.92
CA SER A 3 3.30 -2.81 -10.18
C SER A 3 3.07 -1.88 -8.99
N SER A 4 3.30 -2.35 -7.77
CA SER A 4 3.25 -1.48 -6.60
C SER A 4 4.35 -0.43 -6.67
N ALA A 5 4.14 0.74 -6.02
CA ALA A 5 5.15 1.79 -5.99
C ALA A 5 6.48 1.27 -5.41
N ALA A 6 6.44 0.43 -4.39
CA ALA A 6 7.62 -0.23 -3.83
C ALA A 6 8.30 -1.15 -4.85
N SER A 7 7.55 -1.99 -5.57
CA SER A 7 8.07 -2.85 -6.64
C SER A 7 8.77 -2.03 -7.73
N ASP A 8 8.21 -0.88 -8.09
CA ASP A 8 8.81 0.02 -9.08
C ASP A 8 10.13 0.64 -8.60
N VAL A 9 10.26 0.95 -7.32
CA VAL A 9 11.52 1.42 -6.74
C VAL A 9 12.61 0.35 -6.87
N TYR A 10 12.33 -0.88 -6.45
CA TYR A 10 13.28 -1.99 -6.54
C TYR A 10 13.66 -2.32 -7.98
N LYS A 11 12.67 -2.37 -8.88
CA LYS A 11 12.90 -2.59 -10.31
C LYS A 11 13.85 -1.55 -10.90
N ARG A 12 13.61 -0.26 -10.62
CA ARG A 12 14.47 0.82 -11.12
C ARG A 12 15.85 0.84 -10.45
N GLN A 13 15.94 0.51 -9.17
CA GLN A 13 17.24 0.36 -8.50
C GLN A 13 18.06 -0.77 -9.14
N PHE A 14 17.41 -1.91 -9.44
CA PHE A 14 18.04 -3.02 -10.14
C PHE A 14 18.54 -2.60 -11.54
N ILE A 15 17.69 -1.92 -12.31
CA ILE A 15 18.06 -1.37 -13.63
C ILE A 15 19.25 -0.42 -13.52
N ASN A 16 19.24 0.51 -12.57
CA ASN A 16 20.33 1.46 -12.39
C ASN A 16 21.65 0.77 -11.97
N ARG A 17 21.57 -0.30 -11.15
CA ARG A 17 22.75 -1.11 -10.80
C ARG A 17 23.32 -1.86 -12.00
N LEU A 18 22.47 -2.49 -12.80
CA LEU A 18 22.90 -3.18 -14.03
C LEU A 18 23.53 -2.22 -15.03
N ALA A 19 22.90 -1.08 -15.26
CA ALA A 19 23.40 -0.07 -16.19
C ALA A 19 24.62 0.69 -15.65
N LYS A 20 25.04 0.46 -14.40
CA LYS A 20 26.13 1.17 -13.67
C LYS A 20 26.02 2.70 -13.77
N ARG A 21 24.80 3.22 -13.94
CA ARG A 21 24.49 4.65 -14.05
C ARG A 21 23.04 4.91 -13.66
N LYS A 22 22.71 6.18 -13.41
CA LYS A 22 21.31 6.59 -13.14
C LYS A 22 20.53 6.61 -14.48
N ALA A 23 20.12 5.44 -14.95
CA ALA A 23 19.39 5.27 -16.22
C ALA A 23 17.89 5.53 -16.06
N THR A 24 17.35 5.32 -14.84
CA THR A 24 15.93 5.57 -14.53
C THR A 24 15.78 6.43 -13.27
N VAL A 25 14.72 7.25 -13.24
CA VAL A 25 14.36 8.03 -12.05
C VAL A 25 13.65 7.13 -11.06
N THR A 26 14.19 7.02 -9.84
CA THR A 26 13.56 6.27 -8.76
C THR A 26 12.60 7.18 -7.98
N GLY A 27 11.41 6.70 -7.67
CA GLY A 27 10.44 7.40 -6.84
C GLY A 27 9.40 6.45 -6.28
N ASN A 28 9.03 6.63 -5.02
CA ASN A 28 8.04 5.80 -4.33
C ASN A 28 6.62 6.36 -4.58
N ARG A 29 6.25 6.57 -5.87
CA ARG A 29 4.92 7.05 -6.26
C ARG A 29 4.42 6.31 -7.50
N PRO A 30 3.13 5.97 -7.56
CA PRO A 30 2.52 5.40 -8.76
C PRO A 30 2.67 6.32 -9.97
N GLY A 31 2.86 5.75 -11.17
CA GLY A 31 2.88 6.50 -12.43
C GLY A 31 4.16 7.31 -12.69
N VAL A 32 5.29 6.94 -12.10
CA VAL A 32 6.59 7.61 -12.35
C VAL A 32 7.08 7.35 -13.78
N THR A 33 6.89 6.13 -14.31
CA THR A 33 7.23 5.80 -15.70
C THR A 33 6.05 6.13 -16.61
N LYS A 34 6.18 7.19 -17.41
CA LYS A 34 5.09 7.69 -18.30
C LYS A 34 5.13 7.09 -19.70
N ALA A 35 6.28 6.61 -20.14
CA ALA A 35 6.47 6.04 -21.46
C ALA A 35 7.44 4.85 -21.38
N GLN A 36 7.31 3.93 -22.33
CA GLN A 36 8.25 2.82 -22.47
C GLN A 36 9.67 3.38 -22.72
N GLN A 37 10.65 2.87 -21.98
CA GLN A 37 12.04 3.25 -22.11
C GLN A 37 12.89 2.03 -22.43
N ILE A 38 13.78 2.21 -23.41
CA ILE A 38 14.82 1.22 -23.74
C ILE A 38 16.12 1.68 -23.09
N ILE A 39 16.66 0.85 -22.21
CA ILE A 39 17.87 1.15 -21.45
C ILE A 39 18.95 0.18 -21.91
N ARG A 40 19.91 0.68 -22.67
CA ARG A 40 21.06 -0.11 -23.09
C ARG A 40 22.02 -0.27 -21.93
N VAL A 41 22.21 -1.51 -21.48
CA VAL A 41 23.10 -1.89 -20.37
C VAL A 41 24.49 -2.19 -20.90
N ASP A 42 24.57 -2.95 -21.99
CA ASP A 42 25.80 -3.31 -22.68
C ASP A 42 25.55 -3.43 -24.20
N LYS A 43 26.57 -3.80 -24.98
CA LYS A 43 26.48 -3.92 -26.46
C LYS A 43 25.41 -4.93 -26.88
N ASP A 44 25.27 -6.01 -26.10
CA ASP A 44 24.40 -7.14 -26.42
C ASP A 44 23.18 -7.26 -25.48
N PHE A 45 22.95 -6.26 -24.58
CA PHE A 45 21.89 -6.35 -23.59
C PHE A 45 21.14 -5.02 -23.44
N GLU A 46 19.84 -5.08 -23.75
CA GLU A 46 18.89 -3.97 -23.59
C GLU A 46 17.76 -4.36 -22.64
N LEU A 47 17.38 -3.44 -21.76
CA LEU A 47 16.26 -3.56 -20.86
C LEU A 47 15.11 -2.68 -21.34
N PHE A 48 13.89 -3.24 -21.31
CA PHE A 48 12.67 -2.50 -21.57
C PHE A 48 11.98 -2.17 -20.25
N ASP A 49 11.95 -0.89 -19.87
CA ASP A 49 11.14 -0.41 -18.75
C ASP A 49 9.79 0.06 -19.28
N THR A 50 8.74 -0.66 -18.95
CA THR A 50 7.37 -0.36 -19.37
C THR A 50 6.60 0.29 -18.22
N PRO A 51 5.75 1.32 -18.52
CA PRO A 51 4.87 1.89 -17.52
C PRO A 51 3.94 0.82 -16.94
N GLY A 52 3.66 0.91 -15.64
CA GLY A 52 2.58 0.15 -15.03
C GLY A 52 1.24 0.61 -15.62
N VAL A 53 0.45 -0.32 -16.14
CA VAL A 53 -0.88 -0.03 -16.67
C VAL A 53 -1.91 -0.53 -15.68
N LEU A 54 -2.72 0.38 -15.14
CA LEU A 54 -3.92 0.05 -14.38
C LEU A 54 -5.13 0.07 -15.32
N TRP A 55 -6.04 -0.86 -15.12
CA TRP A 55 -7.33 -0.79 -15.81
C TRP A 55 -8.09 0.47 -15.38
N PRO A 56 -8.73 1.18 -16.32
CA PRO A 56 -9.45 2.41 -16.01
C PRO A 56 -10.71 2.18 -15.16
N LYS A 57 -11.21 0.95 -15.11
CA LYS A 57 -12.36 0.54 -14.30
C LYS A 57 -12.17 -0.90 -13.81
N PHE A 58 -12.50 -1.13 -12.55
CA PHE A 58 -12.53 -2.46 -11.95
C PHE A 58 -13.98 -2.91 -11.82
N ASP A 59 -14.27 -4.12 -12.29
CA ASP A 59 -15.60 -4.72 -12.15
C ASP A 59 -15.84 -5.25 -10.73
N ASP A 60 -14.77 -5.64 -10.03
CA ASP A 60 -14.79 -6.09 -8.64
C ASP A 60 -14.15 -5.06 -7.73
N LEU A 61 -14.93 -4.58 -6.75
CA LEU A 61 -14.50 -3.61 -5.75
C LEU A 61 -13.39 -4.16 -4.84
N ASN A 62 -13.37 -5.46 -4.56
CA ASN A 62 -12.34 -6.05 -3.71
C ASN A 62 -10.99 -6.09 -4.45
N VAL A 63 -11.00 -6.38 -5.74
CA VAL A 63 -9.79 -6.27 -6.59
C VAL A 63 -9.26 -4.85 -6.58
N ALA A 64 -10.13 -3.84 -6.71
CA ALA A 64 -9.74 -2.44 -6.65
C ALA A 64 -9.12 -2.06 -5.30
N ARG A 65 -9.73 -2.51 -4.18
CA ARG A 65 -9.22 -2.30 -2.82
C ARG A 65 -7.87 -2.96 -2.62
N ASN A 66 -7.72 -4.21 -3.06
CA ASN A 66 -6.45 -4.95 -2.96
C ASN A 66 -5.33 -4.26 -3.74
N ILE A 67 -5.62 -3.76 -4.95
CA ILE A 67 -4.67 -3.01 -5.77
C ILE A 67 -4.30 -1.66 -5.11
N ALA A 68 -5.23 -1.02 -4.43
CA ALA A 68 -4.97 0.18 -3.64
C ALA A 68 -4.04 -0.13 -2.45
N LEU A 69 -4.30 -1.23 -1.73
CA LEU A 69 -3.53 -1.64 -0.54
C LEU A 69 -2.11 -2.11 -0.85
N ILE A 70 -1.80 -2.50 -2.08
CA ILE A 70 -0.41 -2.71 -2.52
C ILE A 70 0.28 -1.42 -3.02
N GLY A 71 -0.35 -0.25 -2.84
CA GLY A 71 0.21 1.05 -3.19
C GLY A 71 0.29 1.33 -4.70
N SER A 72 -0.56 0.69 -5.51
CA SER A 72 -0.58 0.90 -6.97
C SER A 72 -1.44 2.08 -7.42
N ILE A 73 -2.28 2.59 -6.53
CA ILE A 73 -3.16 3.76 -6.76
C ILE A 73 -2.72 4.90 -5.85
N LYS A 74 -2.82 6.13 -6.33
CA LYS A 74 -2.55 7.31 -5.50
C LYS A 74 -3.58 7.45 -4.38
N GLN A 75 -3.13 7.75 -3.17
CA GLN A 75 -3.99 7.89 -2.00
C GLN A 75 -5.02 9.03 -2.16
N ASP A 76 -4.66 10.13 -2.81
CA ASP A 76 -5.48 11.34 -2.97
C ASP A 76 -6.82 11.09 -3.67
N ILE A 77 -6.97 9.95 -4.37
CA ILE A 77 -8.18 9.59 -5.14
C ILE A 77 -8.94 8.40 -4.53
N LEU A 78 -8.50 7.91 -3.37
CA LEU A 78 -9.09 6.75 -2.73
C LEU A 78 -10.05 7.17 -1.61
N PRO A 79 -11.18 6.48 -1.44
CA PRO A 79 -12.02 6.60 -0.25
C PRO A 79 -11.30 5.93 0.93
N LEU A 80 -10.42 6.68 1.60
CA LEU A 80 -9.51 6.13 2.60
C LEU A 80 -10.23 5.51 3.80
N ASP A 81 -11.39 6.08 4.20
CA ASP A 81 -12.20 5.53 5.30
C ASP A 81 -12.69 4.12 5.00
N GLU A 82 -13.30 3.92 3.83
CA GLU A 82 -13.78 2.61 3.41
C GLU A 82 -12.62 1.61 3.25
N LEU A 83 -11.48 2.10 2.74
CA LEU A 83 -10.29 1.28 2.56
C LEU A 83 -9.68 0.88 3.89
N PHE A 84 -9.69 1.77 4.89
CA PHE A 84 -9.25 1.48 6.26
C PHE A 84 -10.10 0.37 6.88
N ILE A 85 -11.42 0.51 6.83
CA ILE A 85 -12.36 -0.49 7.36
C ILE A 85 -12.15 -1.84 6.68
N TYR A 86 -12.04 -1.85 5.35
CA TYR A 86 -11.78 -3.07 4.58
C TYR A 86 -10.45 -3.71 4.98
N ALA A 87 -9.38 -2.92 5.07
CA ALA A 87 -8.05 -3.42 5.40
C ALA A 87 -7.99 -4.01 6.82
N VAL A 88 -8.57 -3.33 7.81
CA VAL A 88 -8.61 -3.84 9.19
C VAL A 88 -9.40 -5.14 9.27
N ASN A 89 -10.60 -5.20 8.68
CA ASN A 89 -11.40 -6.43 8.64
C ASN A 89 -10.62 -7.59 7.98
N TYR A 90 -9.99 -7.36 6.84
CA TYR A 90 -9.19 -8.36 6.16
C TYR A 90 -8.01 -8.84 7.01
N LEU A 91 -7.27 -7.91 7.60
CA LEU A 91 -6.08 -8.21 8.39
C LEU A 91 -6.43 -8.97 9.68
N GLU A 92 -7.44 -8.55 10.41
CA GLU A 92 -7.83 -9.25 11.65
C GLU A 92 -8.49 -10.62 11.39
N THR A 93 -9.09 -10.82 10.20
CA THR A 93 -9.65 -12.10 9.80
C THR A 93 -8.58 -13.11 9.37
N HIS A 94 -7.58 -12.66 8.61
CA HIS A 94 -6.60 -13.57 7.97
C HIS A 94 -5.22 -13.57 8.63
N TYR A 95 -4.90 -12.57 9.45
CA TYR A 95 -3.59 -12.39 10.09
C TYR A 95 -3.75 -12.12 11.58
N ALA A 96 -3.90 -13.15 12.36
CA ALA A 96 -4.21 -13.13 13.79
C ALA A 96 -3.65 -11.91 14.57
N ASN A 97 -4.52 -10.96 14.88
CA ASN A 97 -4.23 -9.77 15.71
C ASN A 97 -3.10 -8.88 15.19
N ILE A 98 -2.87 -8.83 13.86
CA ILE A 98 -1.72 -8.09 13.31
C ILE A 98 -1.84 -6.58 13.57
N VAL A 99 -3.04 -6.00 13.40
CA VAL A 99 -3.32 -4.59 13.67
C VAL A 99 -3.31 -4.34 15.18
N CYS A 100 -3.95 -5.23 15.94
CA CYS A 100 -3.95 -5.17 17.40
C CYS A 100 -2.54 -5.14 17.98
N ASN A 101 -1.66 -6.01 17.50
CA ASN A 101 -0.26 -6.08 17.94
C ASN A 101 0.54 -4.86 17.49
N ARG A 102 0.36 -4.40 16.24
CA ARG A 102 1.11 -3.25 15.69
C ARG A 102 0.83 -1.97 16.45
N TYR A 103 -0.42 -1.75 16.83
CA TYR A 103 -0.85 -0.51 17.49
C TYR A 103 -1.06 -0.67 18.98
N ASN A 104 -0.93 -1.88 19.54
CA ASN A 104 -1.20 -2.20 20.95
C ASN A 104 -2.63 -1.79 21.34
N ILE A 105 -3.62 -2.24 20.55
CA ILE A 105 -5.05 -1.96 20.70
C ILE A 105 -5.85 -3.26 20.71
N ILE A 106 -7.14 -3.17 21.05
CA ILE A 106 -8.07 -4.29 20.98
C ILE A 106 -9.18 -3.94 19.99
N ILE A 107 -9.34 -4.79 18.97
CA ILE A 107 -10.41 -4.69 17.98
C ILE A 107 -11.30 -5.92 18.12
N ASP A 108 -12.61 -5.70 18.29
CA ASP A 108 -13.63 -6.75 18.19
C ASP A 108 -14.52 -6.43 17.00
N LEU A 109 -14.36 -7.18 15.92
CA LEU A 109 -15.07 -6.97 14.66
C LEU A 109 -16.60 -7.17 14.78
N ASN A 110 -17.10 -7.76 15.89
CA ASN A 110 -18.53 -7.93 16.15
C ASN A 110 -19.18 -6.69 16.79
N THR A 111 -18.41 -5.66 17.10
CA THR A 111 -18.87 -4.42 17.71
C THR A 111 -18.71 -3.23 16.76
N ASP A 112 -19.15 -2.05 17.16
CA ASP A 112 -18.83 -0.80 16.46
C ASP A 112 -17.40 -0.34 16.84
N TRP A 113 -16.40 -0.97 16.24
CA TRP A 113 -15.00 -0.85 16.59
C TRP A 113 -14.29 0.34 15.90
N VAL A 114 -14.87 0.90 14.85
CA VAL A 114 -14.15 1.79 13.93
C VAL A 114 -13.64 3.06 14.61
N GLU A 115 -14.54 3.82 15.24
CA GLU A 115 -14.20 5.07 15.94
C GLU A 115 -13.18 4.81 17.07
N LYS A 116 -13.43 3.76 17.86
CA LYS A 116 -12.50 3.36 18.92
C LYS A 116 -11.12 2.99 18.40
N ALA A 117 -11.02 2.32 17.24
CA ALA A 117 -9.75 1.98 16.65
C ALA A 117 -8.96 3.23 16.22
N TYR A 118 -9.64 4.22 15.63
CA TYR A 118 -9.00 5.51 15.29
C TYR A 118 -8.43 6.20 16.54
N ASP A 119 -9.22 6.28 17.61
CA ASP A 119 -8.83 6.94 18.85
C ASP A 119 -7.67 6.22 19.55
N ASP A 120 -7.73 4.89 19.63
CA ASP A 120 -6.69 4.07 20.25
C ASP A 120 -5.38 4.13 19.43
N ILE A 121 -5.44 4.10 18.11
CA ILE A 121 -4.26 4.28 17.25
C ILE A 121 -3.68 5.68 17.44
N ALA A 122 -4.51 6.72 17.41
CA ALA A 122 -4.07 8.10 17.60
C ALA A 122 -3.34 8.26 18.93
N LYS A 123 -3.93 7.73 20.02
CA LYS A 123 -3.37 7.78 21.37
C LYS A 123 -2.01 7.07 21.43
N ASN A 124 -1.92 5.84 20.92
CA ASN A 124 -0.70 5.02 21.03
C ASN A 124 0.41 5.50 20.09
N ARG A 125 0.06 6.15 18.98
CA ARG A 125 1.01 6.81 18.06
C ARG A 125 1.29 8.27 18.43
N LYS A 126 0.67 8.78 19.51
CA LYS A 126 0.83 10.17 19.99
C LYS A 126 0.49 11.20 18.90
N ILE A 127 -0.54 10.91 18.11
CA ILE A 127 -1.07 11.83 17.11
C ILE A 127 -1.80 12.96 17.87
N LYS A 128 -1.45 14.19 17.58
CA LYS A 128 -2.06 15.34 18.25
C LYS A 128 -3.48 15.57 17.73
N PRO A 129 -4.46 15.81 18.61
CA PRO A 129 -5.81 16.10 18.17
C PRO A 129 -5.85 17.44 17.43
N VAL A 130 -6.76 17.54 16.47
CA VAL A 130 -7.06 18.79 15.74
C VAL A 130 -8.37 19.34 16.26
N ARG A 131 -8.37 20.55 16.75
CA ARG A 131 -9.57 21.23 17.35
C ARG A 131 -10.28 20.40 18.44
N GLY A 132 -9.53 19.59 19.18
CA GLY A 132 -10.06 18.74 20.26
C GLY A 132 -10.59 17.38 19.80
N TYR A 133 -10.53 17.04 18.52
CA TYR A 133 -10.95 15.76 17.95
C TYR A 133 -9.78 14.97 17.41
N THR A 134 -9.93 13.66 17.32
CA THR A 134 -8.94 12.76 16.71
C THR A 134 -8.72 13.17 15.23
N ASP A 135 -7.47 13.28 14.84
CA ASP A 135 -7.07 13.53 13.45
C ASP A 135 -7.12 12.21 12.67
N TYR A 136 -8.29 11.87 12.16
CA TYR A 136 -8.55 10.62 11.42
C TYR A 136 -7.71 10.53 10.15
N ASP A 137 -7.53 11.64 9.43
CA ASP A 137 -6.69 11.67 8.22
C ASP A 137 -5.25 11.28 8.55
N ARG A 138 -4.73 11.79 9.66
CA ARG A 138 -3.38 11.44 10.11
C ARG A 138 -3.27 10.00 10.59
N VAL A 139 -4.31 9.46 11.22
CA VAL A 139 -4.36 8.05 11.61
C VAL A 139 -4.33 7.15 10.38
N MET A 140 -5.15 7.45 9.37
CA MET A 140 -5.16 6.71 8.11
C MET A 140 -3.82 6.79 7.38
N GLU A 141 -3.21 7.96 7.31
CA GLU A 141 -1.89 8.14 6.73
C GLU A 141 -0.84 7.24 7.40
N VAL A 142 -0.81 7.21 8.73
CA VAL A 142 0.09 6.35 9.52
C VAL A 142 -0.19 4.87 9.24
N PHE A 143 -1.47 4.47 9.22
CA PHE A 143 -1.88 3.10 8.99
C PHE A 143 -1.48 2.60 7.60
N PHE A 144 -1.77 3.36 6.54
CA PHE A 144 -1.41 2.96 5.18
C PHE A 144 0.10 2.98 4.93
N ASN A 145 0.82 3.93 5.52
CA ASN A 145 2.28 3.92 5.46
C ASN A 145 2.86 2.69 6.15
N ASP A 146 2.31 2.26 7.28
CA ASP A 146 2.74 1.02 7.95
C ASP A 146 2.52 -0.23 7.08
N ILE A 147 1.45 -0.27 6.28
CA ILE A 147 1.22 -1.33 5.29
C ILE A 147 2.25 -1.25 4.16
N PHE A 148 2.42 -0.08 3.54
CA PHE A 148 3.29 0.10 2.37
C PHE A 148 4.78 -0.07 2.68
N ASP A 149 5.19 0.29 3.89
CA ASP A 149 6.57 0.13 4.36
C ASP A 149 6.85 -1.28 4.90
N GLY A 150 5.81 -2.16 4.97
CA GLY A 150 5.94 -3.52 5.47
C GLY A 150 6.09 -3.62 6.99
N ASN A 151 5.76 -2.58 7.73
CA ASN A 151 5.85 -2.53 9.20
C ASN A 151 4.85 -3.46 9.90
N MET A 152 3.85 -3.94 9.17
CA MET A 152 2.91 -4.99 9.62
C MET A 152 3.35 -6.40 9.18
N GLY A 153 4.52 -6.55 8.54
CA GLY A 153 5.01 -7.82 8.04
C GLY A 153 4.60 -8.10 6.59
N LYS A 154 4.69 -9.38 6.21
CA LYS A 154 4.36 -9.81 4.83
C LYS A 154 2.87 -10.11 4.74
N ILE A 155 2.16 -9.33 3.95
CA ILE A 155 0.71 -9.44 3.76
C ILE A 155 0.43 -9.83 2.31
N THR A 156 -0.48 -10.78 2.11
CA THR A 156 -1.09 -11.13 0.83
C THR A 156 -2.55 -10.67 0.88
N TRP A 157 -2.95 -9.82 -0.04
CA TRP A 157 -4.30 -9.25 -0.09
C TRP A 157 -5.29 -10.08 -0.90
N GLU A 158 -4.86 -11.19 -1.45
CA GLU A 158 -5.69 -12.11 -2.22
C GLU A 158 -5.25 -13.55 -1.92
N LEU A 159 -6.20 -14.38 -1.52
CA LEU A 159 -5.95 -15.79 -1.27
C LEU A 159 -6.34 -16.60 -2.52
N PRO A 160 -5.56 -17.65 -2.88
CA PRO A 160 -5.94 -18.54 -3.97
C PRO A 160 -7.30 -19.18 -3.71
N ASN A 161 -8.14 -19.28 -4.74
CA ASN A 161 -9.44 -19.97 -4.63
C ASN A 161 -9.23 -21.39 -4.11
N GLY A 162 -9.81 -21.70 -2.95
CA GLY A 162 -9.74 -23.04 -2.35
C GLY A 162 -8.83 -23.16 -1.13
N THR A 163 -8.28 -22.07 -0.59
CA THR A 163 -7.53 -22.07 0.66
C THR A 163 -8.37 -21.47 1.78
N LEU A 164 -9.27 -22.25 2.33
CA LEU A 164 -9.76 -22.22 3.71
C LEU A 164 -10.12 -23.63 4.11
#